data_f0edbc37d2e03401d01170b8487ecdef
#
_entry.id   f0edbc37d2e03401d01170b8487ecdef
#
_cell.length_a   1.000
_cell.length_b   1.000
_cell.length_c   1.000
_cell.angle_alpha   90.00
_cell.angle_beta   90.00
_cell.angle_gamma   90.00
#
_symmetry.space_group_name_H-M   'P 1'
#
loop_
_entity.id
_entity.type
_entity.pdbx_description
1 polymer ?
#
loop_
_entity_poly.entity_id
_entity_poly.type
_entity_poly.pdbx_seq_one_letter_code
_entity_poly.pdbx_strand_id
1 'polypeptide(L)'
;MPSSRSCLPVIAAALLTLPALLPAQQAAGTYRVAGSHFAVYNLAGSVSVVAGSGDELTVGVTAQGADAAGLRVATGELRGRQTFRVIFPEGDIVYPGLGAHSETQLQVRDDGTFDDSDGRGRDVRIRGSGSGTRASADLEVGLPAGRSLDLYLAAGEVSVRNVKGNLSVDVGSASVDVDGLAGDFTLDAGSAPVRLAHIKGGTLSLDTGSGTIAATDVSATAISLDSGSGDVTLDGVSSTDLSLDTGSGDVTLRLNTDIDQLMLDSGSGSVTIYVPPDLGAELDVDGGSGDIDVQLPLLNRSSDEDDDSLRGTLGDGHGRITIDSGSGDVRILKR
;
A
#
# COMPACT_ATOMS: atom_id res chain seq x y z
N MET A 1 33.96 53.27 50.74
CA MET A 1 32.73 53.29 49.92
C MET A 1 32.95 52.45 48.71
N PRO A 2 32.38 51.23 48.60
CA PRO A 2 32.46 50.44 47.38
C PRO A 2 31.16 50.55 46.58
N SER A 3 31.31 50.83 45.30
CA SER A 3 30.26 51.01 44.32
C SER A 3 29.65 49.66 43.90
N SER A 4 28.36 49.50 44.10
CA SER A 4 27.56 48.38 43.64
C SER A 4 27.36 48.44 42.12
N ARG A 5 27.82 47.41 41.39
CA ARG A 5 27.51 47.18 39.98
C ARG A 5 26.27 46.31 39.91
N SER A 6 25.16 46.86 39.43
CA SER A 6 23.95 46.14 39.07
C SER A 6 24.19 45.36 37.79
N CYS A 7 24.09 44.02 37.83
CA CYS A 7 23.96 43.16 36.65
C CYS A 7 22.46 43.06 36.27
N LEU A 8 22.11 43.53 35.10
CA LEU A 8 20.81 43.25 34.46
C LEU A 8 20.86 41.91 33.74
N PRO A 9 19.89 41.02 33.88
CA PRO A 9 19.81 39.81 33.11
C PRO A 9 19.34 40.11 31.66
N VAL A 10 20.14 39.66 30.69
CA VAL A 10 19.73 39.65 29.29
C VAL A 10 18.79 38.45 29.10
N ILE A 11 17.50 38.72 28.91
CA ILE A 11 16.51 37.71 28.49
C ILE A 11 16.65 37.52 26.99
N ALA A 12 17.25 36.41 26.56
CA ALA A 12 17.24 35.98 25.18
C ALA A 12 15.84 35.45 24.84
N ALA A 13 15.06 36.21 24.10
CA ALA A 13 13.80 35.74 23.51
C ALA A 13 14.13 34.81 22.34
N ALA A 14 13.89 33.51 22.53
CA ALA A 14 13.91 32.54 21.44
C ALA A 14 12.67 32.80 20.57
N LEU A 15 12.89 33.32 19.36
CA LEU A 15 11.84 33.35 18.32
C LEU A 15 11.61 31.93 17.86
N LEU A 16 10.52 31.31 18.28
CA LEU A 16 9.96 30.13 17.64
C LEU A 16 9.41 30.59 16.27
N THR A 17 10.15 30.28 15.21
CA THR A 17 9.62 30.37 13.84
C THR A 17 8.67 29.21 13.62
N LEU A 18 7.36 29.47 13.70
CA LEU A 18 6.34 28.55 13.19
C LEU A 18 6.56 28.38 11.68
N PRO A 19 6.54 27.13 11.14
CA PRO A 19 6.61 26.93 9.71
C PRO A 19 5.40 27.63 9.07
N ALA A 20 5.66 28.55 8.15
CA ALA A 20 4.62 29.27 7.42
C ALA A 20 4.00 28.29 6.40
N LEU A 21 2.73 27.93 6.60
CA LEU A 21 1.92 27.32 5.56
C LEU A 21 1.78 28.36 4.43
N LEU A 22 2.31 28.03 3.26
CA LEU A 22 2.12 28.86 2.08
C LEU A 22 0.63 28.90 1.70
N PRO A 23 0.08 30.06 1.28
CA PRO A 23 -1.32 30.13 0.86
C PRO A 23 -1.57 29.21 -0.36
N ALA A 24 -2.75 28.60 -0.39
CA ALA A 24 -3.16 27.72 -1.48
C ALA A 24 -3.18 28.47 -2.83
N GLN A 25 -2.58 27.86 -3.85
CA GLN A 25 -2.50 28.39 -5.21
C GLN A 25 -3.49 27.65 -6.11
N GLN A 26 -3.78 28.20 -7.31
CA GLN A 26 -4.57 27.50 -8.32
C GLN A 26 -3.88 26.18 -8.73
N ALA A 27 -4.64 25.08 -8.86
CA ALA A 27 -4.05 23.75 -8.86
C ALA A 27 -3.22 23.41 -10.13
N ALA A 28 -3.60 23.89 -11.32
CA ALA A 28 -2.89 23.49 -12.53
C ALA A 28 -1.46 24.07 -12.61
N GLY A 29 -0.46 23.22 -12.86
CA GLY A 29 0.94 23.63 -12.97
C GLY A 29 1.92 22.58 -12.49
N THR A 30 3.20 22.96 -12.43
CA THR A 30 4.28 22.11 -11.91
C THR A 30 4.84 22.69 -10.64
N TYR A 31 4.97 21.85 -9.62
CA TYR A 31 5.42 22.19 -8.28
C TYR A 31 6.69 21.43 -7.94
N ARG A 32 7.50 22.02 -7.06
CA ARG A 32 8.69 21.40 -6.51
C ARG A 32 8.64 21.47 -5.00
N VAL A 33 8.95 20.37 -4.34
CA VAL A 33 8.94 20.24 -2.88
C VAL A 33 10.26 19.65 -2.44
N ALA A 34 11.01 20.43 -1.66
CA ALA A 34 12.29 19.99 -1.12
C ALA A 34 12.08 19.13 0.13
N GLY A 35 12.86 18.05 0.27
CA GLY A 35 12.74 17.17 1.45
C GLY A 35 13.31 15.78 1.21
N SER A 36 13.11 14.90 2.18
CA SER A 36 13.50 13.49 2.11
C SER A 36 12.33 12.53 2.29
N HIS A 37 11.28 12.97 2.96
CA HIS A 37 10.04 12.24 3.17
C HIS A 37 8.87 13.12 2.75
N PHE A 38 8.09 12.66 1.81
CA PHE A 38 7.00 13.40 1.19
C PHE A 38 5.66 12.74 1.46
N ALA A 39 4.59 13.55 1.48
CA ALA A 39 3.23 13.04 1.46
C ALA A 39 2.40 13.80 0.41
N VAL A 40 1.69 13.06 -0.43
CA VAL A 40 0.83 13.58 -1.50
C VAL A 40 -0.61 13.18 -1.24
N TYR A 41 -1.52 14.15 -1.23
CA TYR A 41 -2.95 13.93 -0.98
C TYR A 41 -3.77 14.39 -2.18
N ASN A 42 -4.62 13.50 -2.69
CA ASN A 42 -5.58 13.78 -3.76
C ASN A 42 -6.89 13.03 -3.51
N LEU A 43 -8.04 13.70 -3.63
CA LEU A 43 -9.34 13.05 -3.41
C LEU A 43 -9.84 12.28 -4.64
N ALA A 44 -9.58 12.78 -5.85
CA ALA A 44 -10.08 12.15 -7.06
C ALA A 44 -9.19 12.44 -8.27
N GLY A 45 -8.93 11.42 -9.06
CA GLY A 45 -8.13 11.51 -10.29
C GLY A 45 -7.10 10.39 -10.40
N SER A 46 -6.14 10.53 -11.29
CA SER A 46 -5.02 9.60 -11.43
C SER A 46 -3.74 10.15 -10.78
N VAL A 47 -2.90 9.25 -10.25
CA VAL A 47 -1.57 9.59 -9.77
C VAL A 47 -0.54 8.67 -10.42
N SER A 48 0.35 9.25 -11.20
CA SER A 48 1.48 8.54 -11.81
C SER A 48 2.76 8.89 -11.06
N VAL A 49 3.40 7.91 -10.43
CA VAL A 49 4.68 8.06 -9.76
C VAL A 49 5.79 7.51 -10.64
N VAL A 50 6.74 8.34 -10.98
CA VAL A 50 7.88 8.00 -11.84
C VAL A 50 9.21 8.38 -11.18
N ALA A 51 10.30 7.87 -11.70
CA ALA A 51 11.63 8.28 -11.25
C ALA A 51 11.83 9.77 -11.50
N GLY A 52 12.04 10.52 -10.42
CA GLY A 52 12.35 11.95 -10.45
C GLY A 52 13.82 12.22 -10.69
N SER A 53 14.12 13.40 -11.19
CA SER A 53 15.49 13.91 -11.37
C SER A 53 15.80 14.97 -10.31
N GLY A 54 17.05 14.98 -9.81
CA GLY A 54 17.48 15.94 -8.78
C GLY A 54 17.10 15.51 -7.36
N ASP A 55 16.92 16.48 -6.46
CA ASP A 55 16.76 16.23 -5.02
C ASP A 55 15.35 16.59 -4.52
N GLU A 56 14.52 17.22 -5.35
CA GLU A 56 13.18 17.68 -5.00
C GLU A 56 12.11 16.78 -5.62
N LEU A 57 11.03 16.53 -4.85
CA LEU A 57 9.81 15.97 -5.42
C LEU A 57 9.25 16.95 -6.45
N THR A 58 8.92 16.46 -7.63
CA THR A 58 8.21 17.25 -8.65
C THR A 58 6.78 16.74 -8.78
N VAL A 59 5.80 17.65 -8.83
CA VAL A 59 4.40 17.30 -9.01
C VAL A 59 3.82 18.15 -10.13
N GLY A 60 3.54 17.51 -11.27
CA GLY A 60 2.74 18.09 -12.34
C GLY A 60 1.24 17.87 -12.05
N VAL A 61 0.44 18.90 -12.16
CA VAL A 61 -1.02 18.84 -11.90
C VAL A 61 -1.80 19.22 -13.13
N THR A 62 -2.70 18.32 -13.54
CA THR A 62 -3.71 18.58 -14.57
C THR A 62 -5.08 18.53 -13.90
N ALA A 63 -5.71 19.68 -13.75
CA ALA A 63 -7.05 19.81 -13.19
C ALA A 63 -8.13 19.54 -14.27
N GLN A 64 -9.13 18.71 -13.96
CA GLN A 64 -10.17 18.30 -14.90
C GLN A 64 -11.58 18.50 -14.31
N GLY A 65 -12.57 18.61 -15.21
CA GLY A 65 -13.98 18.78 -14.86
C GLY A 65 -14.46 20.22 -14.94
N ALA A 66 -15.77 20.41 -14.90
CA ALA A 66 -16.40 21.73 -15.05
C ALA A 66 -16.04 22.69 -13.90
N ASP A 67 -15.79 22.16 -12.72
CA ASP A 67 -15.47 22.92 -11.51
C ASP A 67 -13.96 22.90 -11.17
N ALA A 68 -13.12 22.45 -12.11
CA ALA A 68 -11.65 22.32 -11.94
C ALA A 68 -10.97 23.63 -11.48
N ALA A 69 -11.50 24.80 -11.87
CA ALA A 69 -11.01 26.11 -11.43
C ALA A 69 -11.16 26.32 -9.92
N GLY A 70 -11.98 25.53 -9.24
CA GLY A 70 -12.14 25.52 -7.78
C GLY A 70 -11.01 24.82 -7.02
N LEU A 71 -10.26 23.96 -7.69
CA LEU A 71 -9.16 23.24 -7.06
C LEU A 71 -8.01 24.19 -6.67
N ARG A 72 -7.38 23.90 -5.55
CA ARG A 72 -6.21 24.61 -5.03
C ARG A 72 -5.11 23.62 -4.65
N VAL A 73 -3.88 24.10 -4.61
CA VAL A 73 -2.74 23.34 -4.09
C VAL A 73 -2.20 24.03 -2.85
N ALA A 74 -1.91 23.24 -1.84
CA ALA A 74 -1.17 23.63 -0.67
C ALA A 74 0.07 22.75 -0.48
N THR A 75 1.19 23.38 -0.13
CA THR A 75 2.44 22.70 0.21
C THR A 75 2.89 23.13 1.60
N GLY A 76 3.75 22.38 2.22
CA GLY A 76 4.36 22.71 3.50
C GLY A 76 4.57 21.48 4.37
N GLU A 77 5.26 21.66 5.48
CA GLU A 77 5.53 20.57 6.41
C GLU A 77 4.34 20.31 7.31
N LEU A 78 3.90 19.05 7.36
CA LEU A 78 2.92 18.53 8.31
C LEU A 78 3.44 17.22 8.92
N ARG A 79 3.45 17.15 10.25
CA ARG A 79 3.84 15.91 10.99
C ARG A 79 5.20 15.36 10.59
N GLY A 80 6.18 16.22 10.33
CA GLY A 80 7.54 15.86 9.95
C GLY A 80 7.71 15.40 8.50
N ARG A 81 6.67 15.50 7.66
CA ARG A 81 6.71 15.21 6.22
C ARG A 81 6.48 16.47 5.41
N GLN A 82 7.15 16.57 4.28
CA GLN A 82 6.86 17.63 3.31
C GLN A 82 5.65 17.24 2.48
N THR A 83 4.60 18.04 2.50
CA THR A 83 3.32 17.67 1.89
C THR A 83 3.01 18.44 0.62
N PHE A 84 2.36 17.76 -0.29
CA PHE A 84 1.66 18.29 -1.45
C PHE A 84 0.19 17.87 -1.37
N ARG A 85 -0.73 18.83 -1.36
CA ARG A 85 -2.14 18.55 -1.11
C ARG A 85 -3.01 19.26 -2.14
N VAL A 86 -3.88 18.49 -2.81
CA VAL A 86 -4.93 19.06 -3.66
C VAL A 86 -6.14 19.34 -2.79
N ILE A 87 -6.51 20.61 -2.70
CA ILE A 87 -7.66 21.09 -1.91
C ILE A 87 -8.86 21.19 -2.83
N PHE A 88 -9.89 20.40 -2.54
CA PHE A 88 -11.15 20.41 -3.27
C PHE A 88 -12.13 21.40 -2.62
N PRO A 89 -13.05 22.02 -3.40
CA PRO A 89 -14.15 22.79 -2.86
C PRO A 89 -14.98 21.98 -1.86
N GLU A 90 -15.71 22.68 -0.99
CA GLU A 90 -16.62 22.02 -0.05
C GLU A 90 -17.76 21.27 -0.76
N GLY A 91 -18.21 20.17 -0.15
CA GLY A 91 -19.32 19.35 -0.62
C GLY A 91 -18.88 18.02 -1.21
N ASP A 92 -19.86 17.31 -1.75
CA ASP A 92 -19.66 16.01 -2.40
C ASP A 92 -18.94 16.18 -3.77
N ILE A 93 -18.17 15.17 -4.17
CA ILE A 93 -17.43 15.17 -5.43
C ILE A 93 -18.09 14.19 -6.39
N VAL A 94 -18.19 14.58 -7.66
CA VAL A 94 -18.60 13.71 -8.76
C VAL A 94 -17.38 13.39 -9.62
N TYR A 95 -16.91 12.16 -9.51
CA TYR A 95 -15.79 11.62 -10.27
C TYR A 95 -16.23 10.42 -11.12
N PRO A 96 -16.48 10.59 -12.43
CA PRO A 96 -16.99 9.52 -13.30
C PRO A 96 -16.09 8.28 -13.38
N GLY A 97 -14.77 8.44 -13.16
CA GLY A 97 -13.80 7.34 -13.12
C GLY A 97 -14.06 6.30 -12.03
N LEU A 98 -14.84 6.64 -11.00
CA LEU A 98 -15.24 5.70 -9.95
C LEU A 98 -16.28 4.67 -10.42
N GLY A 99 -17.00 4.94 -11.54
CA GLY A 99 -18.10 4.13 -12.03
C GLY A 99 -19.47 4.63 -11.54
N ALA A 100 -20.47 4.56 -12.41
CA ALA A 100 -21.76 5.28 -12.26
C ALA A 100 -22.55 4.98 -10.97
N HIS A 101 -22.34 3.81 -10.37
CA HIS A 101 -23.06 3.34 -9.16
C HIS A 101 -22.15 3.17 -7.95
N SER A 102 -20.92 3.59 -8.05
CA SER A 102 -19.94 3.49 -6.96
C SER A 102 -19.90 4.78 -6.15
N GLU A 103 -19.67 4.60 -4.86
CA GLU A 103 -19.53 5.69 -3.90
C GLU A 103 -18.45 5.31 -2.88
N THR A 104 -17.64 6.28 -2.47
CA THR A 104 -16.77 6.18 -1.31
C THR A 104 -16.97 7.39 -0.42
N GLN A 105 -16.81 7.23 0.89
CA GLN A 105 -16.98 8.27 1.89
C GLN A 105 -15.76 8.31 2.80
N LEU A 106 -15.28 9.51 3.09
CA LEU A 106 -14.12 9.71 3.97
C LEU A 106 -14.24 11.05 4.71
N GLN A 107 -13.42 11.21 5.73
CA GLN A 107 -13.30 12.49 6.45
C GLN A 107 -12.10 13.28 5.94
N VAL A 108 -12.33 14.52 5.53
CA VAL A 108 -11.31 15.40 4.94
C VAL A 108 -11.17 16.65 5.82
N ARG A 109 -9.94 16.96 6.20
CA ARG A 109 -9.63 18.19 6.95
C ARG A 109 -9.58 19.41 6.04
N ASP A 110 -9.72 20.60 6.63
CA ASP A 110 -9.67 21.86 5.88
C ASP A 110 -8.33 22.09 5.17
N ASP A 111 -7.27 21.47 5.64
CA ASP A 111 -5.96 21.51 5.01
C ASP A 111 -5.77 20.51 3.86
N GLY A 112 -6.81 19.72 3.54
CA GLY A 112 -6.84 18.73 2.46
C GLY A 112 -6.26 17.38 2.83
N THR A 113 -5.84 17.16 4.07
CA THR A 113 -5.41 15.83 4.54
C THR A 113 -6.62 14.96 4.90
N PHE A 114 -6.47 13.66 4.75
CA PHE A 114 -7.45 12.65 5.13
C PHE A 114 -6.73 11.38 5.55
N ASP A 115 -7.48 10.39 5.95
CA ASP A 115 -6.98 9.08 6.36
C ASP A 115 -6.15 9.04 7.64
N ASP A 116 -6.65 9.74 8.63
CA ASP A 116 -6.17 9.66 10.00
C ASP A 116 -7.29 9.16 10.91
N SER A 117 -7.00 8.20 11.72
CA SER A 117 -7.91 7.56 12.68
C SER A 117 -8.47 8.47 13.78
N ASP A 118 -8.15 9.78 13.77
CA ASP A 118 -8.58 10.70 14.82
C ASP A 118 -10.00 11.27 14.62
N GLY A 119 -10.69 10.87 13.55
CA GLY A 119 -12.09 11.22 13.30
C GLY A 119 -12.35 12.71 13.11
N ARG A 120 -11.33 13.49 12.74
CA ARG A 120 -11.44 14.95 12.52
C ARG A 120 -11.55 15.25 11.04
N GLY A 121 -12.46 16.10 10.67
CA GLY A 121 -12.69 16.55 9.32
C GLY A 121 -14.16 16.65 8.98
N ARG A 122 -14.48 17.07 7.78
CA ARG A 122 -15.84 17.04 7.23
C ARG A 122 -16.03 15.74 6.43
N ASP A 123 -17.22 15.19 6.48
CA ASP A 123 -17.58 14.08 5.62
C ASP A 123 -17.62 14.54 4.16
N VAL A 124 -16.92 13.83 3.29
CA VAL A 124 -16.91 14.02 1.84
C VAL A 124 -17.29 12.70 1.17
N ARG A 125 -18.24 12.76 0.26
CA ARG A 125 -18.61 11.63 -0.58
C ARG A 125 -18.10 11.86 -1.98
N ILE A 126 -17.47 10.82 -2.54
CA ILE A 126 -17.05 10.80 -3.93
C ILE A 126 -17.94 9.79 -4.64
N ARG A 127 -18.65 10.23 -5.68
CA ARG A 127 -19.61 9.40 -6.42
C ARG A 127 -19.26 9.38 -7.90
N GLY A 128 -19.56 8.26 -8.55
CA GLY A 128 -19.39 8.15 -10.01
C GLY A 128 -20.41 8.98 -10.82
N SER A 129 -21.55 9.35 -10.22
CA SER A 129 -22.60 10.13 -10.89
C SER A 129 -23.43 10.93 -9.86
N GLY A 130 -24.27 11.85 -10.36
CA GLY A 130 -25.20 12.64 -9.53
C GLY A 130 -24.84 14.13 -9.47
N SER A 131 -25.19 14.77 -8.33
CA SER A 131 -24.91 16.18 -8.06
C SER A 131 -23.71 16.32 -7.13
N GLY A 132 -22.91 17.36 -7.32
CA GLY A 132 -21.71 17.69 -6.56
C GLY A 132 -20.69 18.44 -7.40
N THR A 133 -19.53 18.69 -6.82
CA THR A 133 -18.38 19.32 -7.50
C THR A 133 -17.80 18.37 -8.53
N ARG A 134 -17.82 18.77 -9.79
CA ARG A 134 -17.23 18.01 -10.91
C ARG A 134 -15.79 18.46 -11.14
N ALA A 135 -14.89 17.97 -10.31
CA ALA A 135 -13.46 18.25 -10.39
C ALA A 135 -12.65 17.02 -10.02
N SER A 136 -11.54 16.84 -10.70
CA SER A 136 -10.49 15.87 -10.36
C SER A 136 -9.13 16.45 -10.71
N ALA A 137 -8.08 15.88 -10.14
CA ALA A 137 -6.70 16.26 -10.41
C ALA A 137 -5.90 15.02 -10.82
N ASP A 138 -5.31 15.05 -12.01
CA ASP A 138 -4.32 14.06 -12.42
C ASP A 138 -2.92 14.57 -12.06
N LEU A 139 -2.17 13.74 -11.35
CA LEU A 139 -0.87 14.09 -10.82
C LEU A 139 0.23 13.24 -11.48
N GLU A 140 1.30 13.89 -11.93
CA GLU A 140 2.55 13.24 -12.30
C GLU A 140 3.60 13.56 -11.24
N VAL A 141 3.98 12.56 -10.45
CA VAL A 141 4.88 12.69 -9.29
C VAL A 141 6.25 12.11 -9.64
N GLY A 142 7.24 12.97 -9.77
CA GLY A 142 8.64 12.57 -9.93
C GLY A 142 9.31 12.42 -8.58
N LEU A 143 9.53 11.18 -8.12
CA LEU A 143 10.19 10.89 -6.85
C LEU A 143 11.69 10.74 -7.03
N PRO A 144 12.53 11.57 -6.36
CA PRO A 144 13.96 11.40 -6.39
C PRO A 144 14.41 10.08 -5.76
N ALA A 145 15.47 9.50 -6.31
CA ALA A 145 15.98 8.21 -5.83
C ALA A 145 16.38 8.25 -4.34
N GLY A 146 16.04 7.19 -3.61
CA GLY A 146 16.34 7.04 -2.17
C GLY A 146 15.49 7.90 -1.25
N ARG A 147 14.38 8.46 -1.75
CA ARG A 147 13.42 9.21 -0.94
C ARG A 147 12.22 8.35 -0.58
N SER A 148 11.44 8.81 0.39
CA SER A 148 10.19 8.16 0.80
C SER A 148 8.99 9.00 0.40
N LEU A 149 7.92 8.34 -0.07
CA LEU A 149 6.67 8.97 -0.45
C LEU A 149 5.49 8.21 0.16
N ASP A 150 4.65 8.95 0.87
CA ASP A 150 3.32 8.50 1.30
C ASP A 150 2.30 9.10 0.33
N LEU A 151 1.54 8.26 -0.33
CA LEU A 151 0.54 8.66 -1.32
C LEU A 151 -0.86 8.30 -0.82
N TYR A 152 -1.73 9.30 -0.75
CA TYR A 152 -3.13 9.18 -0.34
C TYR A 152 -4.05 9.55 -1.51
N LEU A 153 -4.85 8.57 -1.99
CA LEU A 153 -5.82 8.78 -3.06
C LEU A 153 -7.16 8.16 -2.70
N ALA A 154 -8.21 8.96 -2.54
CA ALA A 154 -9.50 8.42 -2.14
C ALA A 154 -10.22 7.68 -3.27
N ALA A 155 -10.16 8.18 -4.51
CA ALA A 155 -10.78 7.54 -5.67
C ALA A 155 -10.00 7.78 -6.97
N GLY A 156 -9.76 6.73 -7.75
CA GLY A 156 -9.11 6.87 -9.05
C GLY A 156 -8.16 5.75 -9.41
N GLU A 157 -6.94 6.11 -9.79
CA GLU A 157 -5.93 5.18 -10.24
C GLU A 157 -4.53 5.61 -9.80
N VAL A 158 -3.74 4.68 -9.29
CA VAL A 158 -2.31 4.86 -8.99
C VAL A 158 -1.48 4.02 -9.94
N SER A 159 -0.52 4.63 -10.59
CA SER A 159 0.49 3.93 -11.37
C SER A 159 1.90 4.30 -10.90
N VAL A 160 2.75 3.30 -10.70
CA VAL A 160 4.15 3.48 -10.29
C VAL A 160 5.06 2.82 -11.32
N ARG A 161 6.04 3.55 -11.84
CA ARG A 161 6.94 3.04 -12.89
C ARG A 161 8.40 3.35 -12.60
N ASN A 162 9.21 2.28 -12.45
CA ASN A 162 10.67 2.33 -12.33
C ASN A 162 11.18 3.27 -11.22
N VAL A 163 10.58 3.19 -10.04
CA VAL A 163 10.90 4.03 -8.88
C VAL A 163 11.96 3.38 -8.00
N LYS A 164 12.86 4.20 -7.45
CA LYS A 164 13.86 3.80 -6.45
C LYS A 164 13.66 4.61 -5.17
N GLY A 165 13.03 4.02 -4.17
CA GLY A 165 12.69 4.67 -2.91
C GLY A 165 11.59 3.90 -2.19
N ASN A 166 11.30 4.27 -0.96
CA ASN A 166 10.25 3.64 -0.18
C ASN A 166 8.90 4.30 -0.48
N LEU A 167 7.87 3.49 -0.64
CA LEU A 167 6.56 3.94 -1.05
C LEU A 167 5.49 3.38 -0.11
N SER A 168 4.68 4.27 0.45
CA SER A 168 3.44 3.92 1.16
C SER A 168 2.27 4.47 0.36
N VAL A 169 1.33 3.61 -0.01
CA VAL A 169 0.17 3.96 -0.82
C VAL A 169 -1.08 3.59 -0.04
N ASP A 170 -1.94 4.56 0.15
CA ASP A 170 -3.22 4.42 0.82
C ASP A 170 -4.34 4.87 -0.13
N VAL A 171 -5.20 3.94 -0.47
CA VAL A 171 -6.24 4.17 -1.46
C VAL A 171 -7.60 3.63 -1.01
N GLY A 172 -8.62 4.46 -1.10
CA GLY A 172 -9.99 4.03 -0.77
C GLY A 172 -10.61 3.17 -1.88
N SER A 173 -10.88 3.78 -3.02
CA SER A 173 -11.50 3.14 -4.20
C SER A 173 -10.68 3.48 -5.45
N ALA A 174 -9.42 3.07 -5.46
CA ALA A 174 -8.50 3.32 -6.58
C ALA A 174 -7.71 2.07 -6.91
N SER A 175 -7.59 1.76 -8.20
CA SER A 175 -6.72 0.69 -8.68
C SER A 175 -5.25 1.07 -8.49
N VAL A 176 -4.41 0.06 -8.20
CA VAL A 176 -2.98 0.24 -8.00
C VAL A 176 -2.21 -0.65 -8.96
N ASP A 177 -1.34 -0.05 -9.75
CA ASP A 177 -0.48 -0.73 -10.73
C ASP A 177 0.97 -0.29 -10.51
N VAL A 178 1.82 -1.17 -9.97
CA VAL A 178 3.23 -0.93 -9.70
C VAL A 178 4.09 -1.82 -10.57
N ASP A 179 4.93 -1.22 -11.40
CA ASP A 179 5.90 -1.95 -12.21
C ASP A 179 7.30 -1.35 -12.07
N GLY A 180 8.21 -2.11 -11.49
CA GLY A 180 9.59 -1.70 -11.26
C GLY A 180 9.74 -0.78 -10.04
N LEU A 181 9.64 -1.33 -8.85
CA LEU A 181 9.97 -0.63 -7.60
C LEU A 181 11.20 -1.26 -6.94
N ALA A 182 12.15 -0.42 -6.58
CA ALA A 182 13.30 -0.81 -5.76
C ALA A 182 13.28 -0.03 -4.43
N GLY A 183 12.82 -0.68 -3.37
CA GLY A 183 12.60 -0.14 -2.03
C GLY A 183 11.48 -0.86 -1.30
N ASP A 184 11.20 -0.45 -0.07
CA ASP A 184 10.09 -0.99 0.69
C ASP A 184 8.75 -0.48 0.13
N PHE A 185 7.74 -1.34 0.15
CA PHE A 185 6.41 -1.01 -0.32
C PHE A 185 5.36 -1.39 0.71
N THR A 186 4.53 -0.43 1.08
CA THR A 186 3.34 -0.64 1.91
C THR A 186 2.12 -0.18 1.12
N LEU A 187 1.08 -0.99 1.11
CA LEU A 187 -0.20 -0.68 0.49
C LEU A 187 -1.33 -0.93 1.48
N ASP A 188 -2.21 0.04 1.61
CA ASP A 188 -3.54 -0.09 2.20
C ASP A 188 -4.57 0.26 1.11
N ALA A 189 -5.43 -0.70 0.76
CA ALA A 189 -6.39 -0.52 -0.32
C ALA A 189 -7.78 -1.04 0.07
N GLY A 190 -8.80 -0.21 -0.04
CA GLY A 190 -10.16 -0.62 0.30
C GLY A 190 -10.73 -1.68 -0.63
N SER A 191 -10.98 -1.38 -1.91
CA SER A 191 -11.74 -2.29 -2.78
C SER A 191 -11.43 -2.15 -4.27
N ALA A 192 -10.18 -2.25 -4.67
CA ALA A 192 -9.81 -2.15 -6.08
C ALA A 192 -8.69 -3.15 -6.44
N PRO A 193 -8.55 -3.52 -7.71
CA PRO A 193 -7.51 -4.45 -8.11
C PRO A 193 -6.12 -3.86 -7.91
N VAL A 194 -5.22 -4.70 -7.41
CA VAL A 194 -3.80 -4.41 -7.19
C VAL A 194 -2.96 -5.27 -8.14
N ARG A 195 -2.09 -4.65 -8.90
CA ARG A 195 -1.09 -5.31 -9.75
C ARG A 195 0.30 -4.86 -9.39
N LEU A 196 1.17 -5.79 -9.10
CA LEU A 196 2.56 -5.56 -8.76
C LEU A 196 3.46 -6.34 -9.70
N ALA A 197 4.47 -5.73 -10.26
CA ALA A 197 5.46 -6.41 -11.08
C ALA A 197 6.88 -5.88 -10.79
N HIS A 198 7.86 -6.78 -10.83
CA HIS A 198 9.30 -6.45 -10.72
C HIS A 198 9.62 -5.64 -9.44
N ILE A 199 9.13 -6.10 -8.30
CA ILE A 199 9.37 -5.47 -6.98
C ILE A 199 10.65 -6.04 -6.37
N LYS A 200 11.52 -5.15 -5.88
CA LYS A 200 12.74 -5.51 -5.14
C LYS A 200 12.88 -4.65 -3.90
N GLY A 201 12.80 -5.26 -2.71
CA GLY A 201 12.85 -4.52 -1.47
C GLY A 201 13.25 -5.35 -0.26
N GLY A 202 13.27 -4.72 0.92
CA GLY A 202 13.37 -5.38 2.21
C GLY A 202 12.01 -5.92 2.64
N THR A 203 10.99 -5.07 2.58
CA THR A 203 9.64 -5.36 3.05
C THR A 203 8.60 -5.04 1.99
N LEU A 204 7.66 -5.97 1.80
CA LEU A 204 6.43 -5.78 1.06
C LEU A 204 5.25 -6.03 1.99
N SER A 205 4.43 -5.02 2.28
CA SER A 205 3.24 -5.13 3.13
C SER A 205 2.01 -4.71 2.33
N LEU A 206 1.03 -5.59 2.20
CA LEU A 206 -0.19 -5.37 1.45
C LEU A 206 -1.39 -5.64 2.36
N ASP A 207 -2.28 -4.69 2.48
CA ASP A 207 -3.58 -4.80 3.13
C ASP A 207 -4.67 -4.42 2.13
N THR A 208 -5.64 -5.31 1.92
CA THR A 208 -6.74 -5.05 0.98
C THR A 208 -8.07 -5.56 1.53
N GLY A 209 -9.10 -4.71 1.50
CA GLY A 209 -10.43 -5.13 1.93
C GLY A 209 -11.07 -6.15 0.96
N SER A 210 -11.15 -5.86 -0.34
CA SER A 210 -11.87 -6.74 -1.30
C SER A 210 -11.42 -6.63 -2.75
N GLY A 211 -10.17 -6.33 -3.01
CA GLY A 211 -9.59 -6.30 -4.36
C GLY A 211 -8.83 -7.58 -4.71
N THR A 212 -8.77 -7.94 -5.97
CA THR A 212 -7.86 -8.98 -6.42
C THR A 212 -6.42 -8.49 -6.36
N ILE A 213 -5.51 -9.33 -5.88
CA ILE A 213 -4.07 -9.05 -5.86
C ILE A 213 -3.37 -9.95 -6.86
N ALA A 214 -2.65 -9.35 -7.79
CA ALA A 214 -1.78 -10.06 -8.72
C ALA A 214 -0.36 -9.50 -8.63
N ALA A 215 0.58 -10.29 -8.15
CA ALA A 215 1.98 -9.91 -8.07
C ALA A 215 2.86 -10.87 -8.87
N THR A 216 3.82 -10.31 -9.61
CA THR A 216 4.74 -11.08 -10.46
C THR A 216 6.17 -10.62 -10.25
N ASP A 217 7.12 -11.56 -10.18
CA ASP A 217 8.55 -11.27 -10.01
C ASP A 217 8.84 -10.38 -8.80
N VAL A 218 8.43 -10.84 -7.63
CA VAL A 218 8.64 -10.16 -6.35
C VAL A 218 9.83 -10.75 -5.62
N SER A 219 10.76 -9.90 -5.21
CA SER A 219 11.91 -10.26 -4.39
C SER A 219 11.97 -9.33 -3.17
N ALA A 220 11.66 -9.86 -2.00
CA ALA A 220 11.70 -9.14 -0.73
C ALA A 220 12.17 -10.07 0.40
N THR A 221 12.77 -9.52 1.45
CA THR A 221 13.16 -10.30 2.62
C THR A 221 11.92 -10.77 3.37
N ALA A 222 10.97 -9.87 3.58
CA ALA A 222 9.71 -10.17 4.24
C ALA A 222 8.52 -9.70 3.39
N ILE A 223 7.51 -10.57 3.27
CA ILE A 223 6.24 -10.26 2.60
C ILE A 223 5.11 -10.54 3.60
N SER A 224 4.27 -9.54 3.83
CA SER A 224 3.03 -9.67 4.59
C SER A 224 1.86 -9.25 3.72
N LEU A 225 0.84 -10.09 3.64
CA LEU A 225 -0.36 -9.82 2.87
C LEU A 225 -1.58 -10.18 3.71
N ASP A 226 -2.48 -9.22 3.84
CA ASP A 226 -3.82 -9.39 4.41
C ASP A 226 -4.87 -9.06 3.33
N SER A 227 -5.82 -9.96 3.11
CA SER A 227 -6.90 -9.76 2.14
C SER A 227 -8.23 -10.21 2.72
N GLY A 228 -9.16 -9.29 2.89
CA GLY A 228 -10.49 -9.64 3.41
C GLY A 228 -11.26 -10.56 2.45
N SER A 229 -11.33 -10.20 1.16
CA SER A 229 -11.97 -11.03 0.13
C SER A 229 -11.49 -10.64 -1.27
N GLY A 230 -11.00 -11.54 -2.01
CA GLY A 230 -10.44 -11.34 -3.34
C GLY A 230 -9.36 -12.36 -3.60
N ASP A 231 -9.23 -12.81 -4.82
CA ASP A 231 -8.22 -13.79 -5.17
C ASP A 231 -6.82 -13.19 -5.08
N VAL A 232 -5.88 -13.96 -4.56
CA VAL A 232 -4.48 -13.61 -4.43
C VAL A 232 -3.64 -14.50 -5.33
N THR A 233 -2.94 -13.90 -6.28
CA THR A 233 -2.00 -14.59 -7.15
C THR A 233 -0.62 -13.98 -6.99
N LEU A 234 0.33 -14.75 -6.46
CA LEU A 234 1.73 -14.39 -6.32
C LEU A 234 2.57 -15.31 -7.19
N ASP A 235 3.10 -14.80 -8.29
CA ASP A 235 3.90 -15.58 -9.26
C ASP A 235 5.36 -15.13 -9.24
N GLY A 236 6.27 -16.07 -9.04
CA GLY A 236 7.69 -15.77 -9.07
C GLY A 236 8.21 -15.08 -7.82
N VAL A 237 7.78 -15.54 -6.64
CA VAL A 237 8.16 -14.97 -5.35
C VAL A 237 9.49 -15.52 -4.86
N SER A 238 10.36 -14.63 -4.44
CA SER A 238 11.60 -14.90 -3.72
C SER A 238 11.58 -14.15 -2.39
N SER A 239 11.41 -14.85 -1.29
CA SER A 239 11.36 -14.29 0.07
C SER A 239 11.90 -15.29 1.09
N THR A 240 12.46 -14.80 2.19
CA THR A 240 12.80 -15.65 3.35
C THR A 240 11.61 -15.82 4.28
N ASP A 241 10.80 -14.76 4.44
CA ASP A 241 9.63 -14.74 5.32
C ASP A 241 8.39 -14.32 4.54
N LEU A 242 7.35 -15.15 4.58
CA LEU A 242 6.09 -14.88 3.90
C LEU A 242 4.91 -15.19 4.83
N SER A 243 4.08 -14.19 5.07
CA SER A 243 2.82 -14.28 5.82
C SER A 243 1.66 -13.87 4.93
N LEU A 244 0.70 -14.75 4.75
CA LEU A 244 -0.53 -14.52 3.99
C LEU A 244 -1.72 -14.79 4.91
N ASP A 245 -2.64 -13.84 4.98
CA ASP A 245 -3.95 -13.98 5.64
C ASP A 245 -5.03 -13.63 4.63
N THR A 246 -6.00 -14.52 4.44
CA THR A 246 -7.11 -14.29 3.51
C THR A 246 -8.43 -14.74 4.12
N GLY A 247 -9.40 -13.85 4.22
CA GLY A 247 -10.72 -14.21 4.71
C GLY A 247 -11.49 -15.11 3.74
N SER A 248 -11.56 -14.73 2.46
CA SER A 248 -12.20 -15.52 1.39
C SER A 248 -11.65 -15.12 0.02
N GLY A 249 -11.34 -16.05 -0.80
CA GLY A 249 -10.70 -15.88 -2.09
C GLY A 249 -9.63 -16.96 -2.28
N ASP A 250 -9.42 -17.37 -3.50
CA ASP A 250 -8.42 -18.38 -3.79
C ASP A 250 -7.00 -17.80 -3.73
N VAL A 251 -6.08 -18.57 -3.15
CA VAL A 251 -4.66 -18.22 -3.09
C VAL A 251 -3.87 -19.10 -4.05
N THR A 252 -3.13 -18.48 -4.95
CA THR A 252 -2.12 -19.14 -5.78
C THR A 252 -0.75 -18.52 -5.51
N LEU A 253 0.16 -19.31 -4.95
CA LEU A 253 1.54 -18.91 -4.66
C LEU A 253 2.52 -19.75 -5.48
N ARG A 254 3.45 -19.10 -6.20
CA ARG A 254 4.58 -19.75 -6.87
C ARG A 254 5.89 -19.24 -6.33
N LEU A 255 6.58 -20.06 -5.55
CA LEU A 255 7.89 -19.76 -5.00
C LEU A 255 8.99 -19.99 -6.04
N ASN A 256 9.95 -19.07 -6.12
CA ASN A 256 11.15 -19.21 -6.96
C ASN A 256 12.33 -19.77 -6.19
N THR A 257 12.39 -19.53 -4.89
CA THR A 257 13.50 -19.90 -4.00
C THR A 257 12.99 -20.68 -2.82
N ASP A 258 13.89 -21.30 -2.10
CA ASP A 258 13.64 -21.85 -0.78
C ASP A 258 13.20 -20.75 0.18
N ILE A 259 12.52 -21.10 1.27
CA ILE A 259 11.91 -20.18 2.21
C ILE A 259 12.20 -20.63 3.65
N ASP A 260 12.54 -19.68 4.53
CA ASP A 260 12.79 -19.97 5.94
C ASP A 260 11.45 -20.11 6.70
N GLN A 261 10.47 -19.24 6.39
CA GLN A 261 9.15 -19.30 7.01
C GLN A 261 8.05 -18.91 6.01
N LEU A 262 7.03 -19.79 5.92
CA LEU A 262 5.75 -19.50 5.28
C LEU A 262 4.65 -19.76 6.29
N MET A 263 3.84 -18.73 6.57
CA MET A 263 2.59 -18.83 7.30
C MET A 263 1.45 -18.43 6.35
N LEU A 264 0.43 -19.28 6.23
CA LEU A 264 -0.75 -18.99 5.42
C LEU A 264 -1.99 -19.37 6.22
N ASP A 265 -2.86 -18.39 6.40
CA ASP A 265 -4.19 -18.56 6.98
C ASP A 265 -5.24 -18.24 5.90
N SER A 266 -6.20 -19.14 5.69
CA SER A 266 -7.28 -18.97 4.72
C SER A 266 -8.61 -19.37 5.33
N GLY A 267 -9.54 -18.41 5.45
CA GLY A 267 -10.85 -18.71 6.01
C GLY A 267 -11.68 -19.64 5.13
N SER A 268 -11.80 -19.36 3.83
CA SER A 268 -12.70 -20.16 2.95
C SER A 268 -12.34 -20.13 1.46
N GLY A 269 -11.11 -20.01 1.09
CA GLY A 269 -10.62 -20.12 -0.29
C GLY A 269 -9.70 -21.30 -0.46
N SER A 270 -9.58 -21.83 -1.67
CA SER A 270 -8.61 -22.88 -1.95
C SER A 270 -7.19 -22.30 -2.02
N VAL A 271 -6.24 -23.03 -1.45
CA VAL A 271 -4.82 -22.66 -1.42
C VAL A 271 -4.05 -23.56 -2.37
N THR A 272 -3.33 -23.00 -3.33
CA THR A 272 -2.44 -23.75 -4.22
C THR A 272 -1.04 -23.15 -4.18
N ILE A 273 -0.08 -23.95 -3.73
CA ILE A 273 1.32 -23.54 -3.61
C ILE A 273 2.18 -24.37 -4.55
N TYR A 274 2.93 -23.70 -5.43
CA TYR A 274 3.95 -24.31 -6.25
C TYR A 274 5.33 -24.03 -5.65
N VAL A 275 6.06 -25.06 -5.34
CA VAL A 275 7.36 -24.95 -4.67
C VAL A 275 8.50 -25.40 -5.59
N PRO A 276 9.71 -24.84 -5.44
CA PRO A 276 10.89 -25.31 -6.16
C PRO A 276 11.25 -26.74 -5.77
N PRO A 277 11.91 -27.50 -6.68
CA PRO A 277 12.18 -28.91 -6.47
C PRO A 277 13.16 -29.22 -5.34
N ASP A 278 13.92 -28.25 -4.91
CA ASP A 278 14.93 -28.28 -3.84
C ASP A 278 14.48 -27.65 -2.52
N LEU A 279 13.18 -27.33 -2.41
CA LEU A 279 12.61 -26.81 -1.16
C LEU A 279 12.83 -27.79 0.00
N GLY A 280 13.39 -27.28 1.10
CA GLY A 280 13.56 -27.98 2.37
C GLY A 280 12.76 -27.35 3.49
N ALA A 281 11.69 -28.01 3.98
CA ALA A 281 10.86 -27.44 5.05
C ALA A 281 10.19 -28.49 5.92
N GLU A 282 9.96 -28.16 7.19
CA GLU A 282 8.95 -28.83 8.01
C GLU A 282 7.57 -28.31 7.59
N LEU A 283 6.67 -29.23 7.25
CA LEU A 283 5.31 -28.94 6.81
C LEU A 283 4.32 -29.26 7.91
N ASP A 284 3.45 -28.32 8.23
CA ASP A 284 2.29 -28.45 9.13
C ASP A 284 1.08 -27.83 8.45
N VAL A 285 0.12 -28.66 8.03
CA VAL A 285 -1.08 -28.24 7.30
C VAL A 285 -2.30 -28.69 8.07
N ASP A 286 -3.19 -27.75 8.34
CA ASP A 286 -4.57 -27.98 8.80
C ASP A 286 -5.52 -27.59 7.66
N GLY A 287 -6.30 -28.53 7.15
CA GLY A 287 -7.22 -28.34 6.05
C GLY A 287 -8.64 -27.99 6.49
N GLY A 288 -8.91 -28.03 7.81
CA GLY A 288 -10.25 -27.82 8.35
C GLY A 288 -11.25 -28.81 7.75
N SER A 289 -12.11 -28.33 6.84
CA SER A 289 -13.07 -29.22 6.12
C SER A 289 -12.74 -29.44 4.64
N GLY A 290 -11.57 -28.99 4.18
CA GLY A 290 -11.08 -29.16 2.80
C GLY A 290 -10.12 -30.34 2.64
N ASP A 291 -9.88 -30.75 1.42
CA ASP A 291 -8.93 -31.82 1.10
C ASP A 291 -7.47 -31.31 1.10
N ILE A 292 -6.52 -32.12 1.60
CA ILE A 292 -5.10 -31.82 1.57
C ILE A 292 -4.42 -32.71 0.52
N ASP A 293 -3.89 -32.13 -0.56
CA ASP A 293 -3.14 -32.79 -1.62
C ASP A 293 -1.69 -32.28 -1.69
N VAL A 294 -0.74 -33.08 -1.23
CA VAL A 294 0.69 -32.80 -1.33
C VAL A 294 1.36 -33.76 -2.30
N GLN A 295 1.70 -33.25 -3.49
CA GLN A 295 2.32 -34.03 -4.58
C GLN A 295 3.84 -33.94 -4.53
N LEU A 296 4.42 -34.11 -3.33
CA LEU A 296 5.86 -34.07 -3.07
C LEU A 296 6.24 -35.24 -2.16
N PRO A 297 7.46 -35.76 -2.26
CA PRO A 297 7.95 -36.76 -1.34
C PRO A 297 8.05 -36.19 0.10
N LEU A 298 7.26 -36.73 1.02
CA LEU A 298 7.30 -36.37 2.42
C LEU A 298 8.01 -37.45 3.24
N LEU A 299 8.99 -37.04 4.03
CA LEU A 299 9.58 -37.85 5.10
C LEU A 299 8.75 -37.64 6.39
N ASN A 300 8.73 -38.65 7.26
CA ASN A 300 8.05 -38.58 8.56
C ASN A 300 6.57 -38.16 8.46
N ARG A 301 5.90 -38.54 7.39
CA ARG A 301 4.48 -38.17 7.15
C ARG A 301 3.60 -38.74 8.27
N SER A 302 2.76 -37.87 8.84
CA SER A 302 1.66 -38.25 9.73
C SER A 302 0.43 -37.44 9.39
N SER A 303 -0.74 -38.05 9.45
CA SER A 303 -2.06 -37.40 9.38
C SER A 303 -2.86 -37.87 10.58
N ASP A 304 -3.92 -37.14 10.93
CA ASP A 304 -4.89 -37.57 11.94
C ASP A 304 -5.89 -38.58 11.37
N GLU A 305 -6.86 -39.01 12.19
CA GLU A 305 -7.82 -40.05 11.84
C GLU A 305 -8.83 -39.59 10.75
N ASP A 306 -9.06 -38.29 10.65
CA ASP A 306 -10.04 -37.69 9.71
C ASP A 306 -9.36 -37.15 8.45
N ASP A 307 -8.01 -37.25 8.33
CA ASP A 307 -7.17 -36.74 7.24
C ASP A 307 -7.28 -35.21 6.99
N ASP A 308 -7.79 -34.46 7.98
CA ASP A 308 -7.89 -33.00 7.93
C ASP A 308 -6.62 -32.26 8.38
N SER A 309 -5.63 -32.97 8.90
CA SER A 309 -4.29 -32.43 9.15
C SER A 309 -3.17 -33.30 8.57
N LEU A 310 -2.09 -32.65 8.13
CA LEU A 310 -0.92 -33.30 7.56
C LEU A 310 0.37 -32.68 8.05
N ARG A 311 1.24 -33.52 8.59
CA ARG A 311 2.62 -33.14 8.96
C ARG A 311 3.63 -33.98 8.24
N GLY A 312 4.79 -33.38 7.94
CA GLY A 312 5.88 -34.09 7.30
C GLY A 312 7.09 -33.19 7.07
N THR A 313 8.12 -33.76 6.49
CA THR A 313 9.36 -33.06 6.17
C THR A 313 9.60 -33.11 4.67
N LEU A 314 9.76 -31.96 4.04
CA LEU A 314 10.22 -31.79 2.66
C LEU A 314 11.73 -31.59 2.64
N GLY A 315 12.43 -32.25 1.72
CA GLY A 315 13.86 -32.05 1.53
C GLY A 315 14.68 -32.27 2.80
N ASP A 316 15.46 -31.27 3.19
CA ASP A 316 16.31 -31.30 4.40
C ASP A 316 15.60 -30.75 5.66
N GLY A 317 14.38 -30.20 5.52
CA GLY A 317 13.57 -29.69 6.62
C GLY A 317 14.07 -28.37 7.22
N HIS A 318 14.85 -27.58 6.48
CA HIS A 318 15.47 -26.36 7.01
C HIS A 318 14.44 -25.27 7.32
N GLY A 319 13.50 -25.03 6.41
CA GLY A 319 12.43 -24.04 6.58
C GLY A 319 11.22 -24.59 7.33
N ARG A 320 10.20 -23.74 7.46
CA ARG A 320 8.90 -24.10 8.05
C ARG A 320 7.76 -23.56 7.18
N ILE A 321 6.82 -24.44 6.86
CA ILE A 321 5.57 -24.09 6.17
C ILE A 321 4.42 -24.48 7.07
N THR A 322 3.63 -23.50 7.49
CA THR A 322 2.40 -23.68 8.27
C THR A 322 1.25 -23.14 7.46
N ILE A 323 0.23 -23.97 7.25
CA ILE A 323 -0.99 -23.61 6.52
C ILE A 323 -2.18 -23.98 7.38
N ASP A 324 -3.07 -23.03 7.61
CA ASP A 324 -4.36 -23.21 8.24
C ASP A 324 -5.45 -22.82 7.23
N SER A 325 -6.35 -23.74 6.91
CA SER A 325 -7.45 -23.50 5.98
C SER A 325 -8.77 -23.91 6.63
N GLY A 326 -9.69 -22.95 6.80
CA GLY A 326 -10.97 -23.26 7.43
C GLY A 326 -11.85 -24.18 6.60
N SER A 327 -11.95 -23.97 5.27
CA SER A 327 -12.85 -24.78 4.42
C SER A 327 -12.48 -24.90 2.94
N GLY A 328 -11.29 -24.55 2.55
CA GLY A 328 -10.82 -24.67 1.16
C GLY A 328 -9.80 -25.78 1.01
N ASP A 329 -9.71 -26.36 -0.18
CA ASP A 329 -8.69 -27.37 -0.47
C ASP A 329 -7.27 -26.76 -0.40
N VAL A 330 -6.32 -27.53 0.13
CA VAL A 330 -4.91 -27.17 0.15
C VAL A 330 -4.11 -28.06 -0.80
N ARG A 331 -3.46 -27.48 -1.79
CA ARG A 331 -2.62 -28.19 -2.76
C ARG A 331 -1.18 -27.69 -2.71
N ILE A 332 -0.23 -28.59 -2.51
CA ILE A 332 1.20 -28.27 -2.58
C ILE A 332 1.83 -29.10 -3.69
N LEU A 333 2.25 -28.41 -4.72
CA LEU A 333 2.66 -28.99 -6.00
C LEU A 333 4.11 -28.66 -6.31
N LYS A 334 4.76 -29.53 -7.06
CA LYS A 334 6.08 -29.21 -7.60
C LYS A 334 5.94 -28.22 -8.77
N ARG A 335 6.80 -27.21 -8.77
CA ARG A 335 6.94 -26.27 -9.89
C ARG A 335 7.58 -26.94 -11.11
#